data_8d378d54dff389ff17856b07cb7264e8
#
_entry.id   8d378d54dff389ff17856b07cb7264e8
#
_cell.length_a   1.000
_cell.length_b   1.000
_cell.length_c   1.000
_cell.angle_alpha   90.00
_cell.angle_beta   90.00
_cell.angle_gamma   90.00
#
_symmetry.space_group_name_H-M   'P 1'
#
loop_
_entity.id
_entity.type
_entity.pdbx_description
1 polymer ?
#
loop_
_entity_poly.entity_id
_entity_poly.type
_entity_poly.pdbx_seq_one_letter_code
_entity_poly.pdbx_strand_id
1 'polypeptide(L)'
;MEAFLGILIPFLGTTLGAACVLCMKKSLGNLVQRALVGFAAGVMVAASIWSLLIPAIEQSAPMGRMAFFPAFVGFWIGVLFLLALDHLIPHLHVGSEQAEGPKTKLGRTTMMVLAVTLHNIPEGMAVGVMYAGFLAGSEQITAASALVLSLGIAIQNIPEGAIISMPLRAEGQSRGKAFAGGVLSGIVEPIGAVLTILAARLIIPALPYLLSFAAGAMLYVVVEELIPEMSQGRHSNVGTVLFAVGFSVMMVLDVALG
;
A
#
# COMPACT_ATOMS: atom_id res chain seq x y z
N MET A 1 12.47 -0.83 -19.94
CA MET A 1 11.61 -2.04 -19.86
C MET A 1 11.42 -2.44 -18.40
N GLU A 2 12.48 -2.50 -17.59
CA GLU A 2 12.44 -2.90 -16.17
C GLU A 2 11.48 -2.06 -15.32
N ALA A 3 11.55 -0.72 -15.40
CA ALA A 3 10.65 0.16 -14.67
C ALA A 3 9.16 -0.05 -15.04
N PHE A 4 8.87 -0.32 -16.32
CA PHE A 4 7.50 -0.59 -16.75
C PHE A 4 6.96 -1.91 -16.15
N LEU A 5 7.77 -2.96 -16.13
CA LEU A 5 7.38 -4.23 -15.52
C LEU A 5 7.23 -4.07 -14.00
N GLY A 6 8.17 -3.38 -13.35
CA GLY A 6 8.14 -3.14 -11.91
C GLY A 6 6.89 -2.40 -11.43
N ILE A 7 6.44 -1.40 -12.21
CA ILE A 7 5.21 -0.65 -11.93
C ILE A 7 3.95 -1.54 -11.97
N LEU A 8 3.94 -2.58 -12.79
CA LEU A 8 2.79 -3.47 -12.93
C LEU A 8 2.75 -4.58 -11.88
N ILE A 9 3.88 -4.91 -11.25
CA ILE A 9 3.99 -6.01 -10.29
C ILE A 9 3.01 -5.88 -9.12
N PRO A 10 2.86 -4.74 -8.43
CA PRO A 10 1.87 -4.57 -7.37
C PRO A 10 0.44 -4.85 -7.85
N PHE A 11 0.03 -4.24 -8.94
CA PHE A 11 -1.28 -4.44 -9.55
C PHE A 11 -1.56 -5.91 -9.91
N LEU A 12 -0.55 -6.66 -10.35
CA LEU A 12 -0.69 -8.09 -10.58
C LEU A 12 -0.93 -8.84 -9.25
N GLY A 13 -0.33 -8.40 -8.14
CA GLY A 13 -0.60 -8.91 -6.79
C GLY A 13 -2.06 -8.74 -6.41
N THR A 14 -2.59 -7.52 -6.49
CA THR A 14 -4.01 -7.20 -6.23
C THR A 14 -4.94 -8.02 -7.14
N THR A 15 -4.61 -8.11 -8.42
CA THR A 15 -5.39 -8.89 -9.40
C THR A 15 -5.41 -10.38 -9.06
N LEU A 16 -4.26 -10.96 -8.68
CA LEU A 16 -4.15 -12.36 -8.27
C LEU A 16 -4.95 -12.63 -7.00
N GLY A 17 -4.87 -11.74 -6.01
CA GLY A 17 -5.70 -11.79 -4.81
C GLY A 17 -7.19 -11.74 -5.11
N ALA A 18 -7.61 -10.79 -5.94
CA ALA A 18 -8.99 -10.67 -6.37
C ALA A 18 -9.49 -11.92 -7.10
N ALA A 19 -8.63 -12.63 -7.85
CA ALA A 19 -8.98 -13.87 -8.55
C ALA A 19 -9.38 -15.01 -7.62
N CYS A 20 -9.03 -14.97 -6.32
CA CYS A 20 -9.47 -15.96 -5.33
C CYS A 20 -10.99 -16.13 -5.32
N VAL A 21 -11.76 -15.06 -5.57
CA VAL A 21 -13.24 -15.10 -5.59
C VAL A 21 -13.80 -16.02 -6.70
N LEU A 22 -13.04 -16.26 -7.75
CA LEU A 22 -13.46 -17.12 -8.87
C LEU A 22 -13.47 -18.60 -8.45
N CYS A 23 -12.57 -19.01 -7.57
CA CYS A 23 -12.37 -20.39 -7.13
C CYS A 23 -13.03 -20.66 -5.77
N MET A 24 -13.07 -19.70 -4.86
CA MET A 24 -13.59 -19.88 -3.51
C MET A 24 -15.12 -19.88 -3.48
N LYS A 25 -15.69 -20.78 -2.64
CA LYS A 25 -17.14 -20.92 -2.48
C LYS A 25 -17.70 -20.21 -1.26
N LYS A 26 -16.86 -19.88 -0.30
CA LYS A 26 -17.22 -19.25 0.99
C LYS A 26 -16.36 -18.01 1.23
N SER A 27 -16.86 -17.08 2.03
CA SER A 27 -16.08 -15.94 2.54
C SER A 27 -14.88 -16.42 3.37
N LEU A 28 -13.86 -15.58 3.47
CA LEU A 28 -12.72 -15.80 4.36
C LEU A 28 -13.22 -15.85 5.82
N GLY A 29 -12.71 -16.80 6.58
CA GLY A 29 -12.97 -16.82 8.02
C GLY A 29 -12.22 -15.70 8.72
N ASN A 30 -12.77 -15.15 9.81
CA ASN A 30 -12.21 -14.01 10.53
C ASN A 30 -10.73 -14.20 10.93
N LEU A 31 -10.31 -15.40 11.33
CA LEU A 31 -8.91 -15.66 11.67
C LEU A 31 -7.98 -15.55 10.47
N VAL A 32 -8.43 -16.04 9.31
CA VAL A 32 -7.65 -15.95 8.05
C VAL A 32 -7.55 -14.49 7.61
N GLN A 33 -8.67 -13.75 7.65
CA GLN A 33 -8.67 -12.32 7.32
C GLN A 33 -7.69 -11.55 8.20
N ARG A 34 -7.75 -11.72 9.52
CA ARG A 34 -6.83 -11.09 10.49
C ARG A 34 -5.37 -11.49 10.26
N ALA A 35 -5.10 -12.74 9.89
CA ALA A 35 -3.77 -13.22 9.53
C ALA A 35 -3.24 -12.49 8.29
N LEU A 36 -4.05 -12.37 7.24
CA LEU A 36 -3.70 -11.73 5.98
C LEU A 36 -3.47 -10.22 6.15
N VAL A 37 -4.38 -9.54 6.87
CA VAL A 37 -4.24 -8.11 7.19
C VAL A 37 -2.99 -7.85 8.05
N GLY A 38 -2.76 -8.67 9.08
CA GLY A 38 -1.55 -8.54 9.89
C GLY A 38 -0.27 -8.72 9.06
N PHE A 39 -0.24 -9.72 8.19
CA PHE A 39 0.89 -9.94 7.30
C PHE A 39 1.15 -8.74 6.37
N ALA A 40 0.10 -8.22 5.71
CA ALA A 40 0.19 -7.04 4.85
C ALA A 40 0.70 -5.82 5.63
N ALA A 41 0.13 -5.52 6.80
CA ALA A 41 0.58 -4.43 7.67
C ALA A 41 2.07 -4.54 8.04
N GLY A 42 2.54 -5.75 8.35
CA GLY A 42 3.96 -5.99 8.64
C GLY A 42 4.88 -5.70 7.47
N VAL A 43 4.51 -6.16 6.26
CA VAL A 43 5.25 -5.86 5.02
C VAL A 43 5.29 -4.36 4.77
N MET A 44 4.14 -3.65 4.87
CA MET A 44 4.06 -2.21 4.65
C MET A 44 4.94 -1.41 5.62
N VAL A 45 4.97 -1.77 6.91
CA VAL A 45 5.82 -1.10 7.90
C VAL A 45 7.30 -1.29 7.55
N ALA A 46 7.72 -2.50 7.23
CA ALA A 46 9.11 -2.78 6.85
C ALA A 46 9.49 -2.02 5.57
N ALA A 47 8.67 -2.06 4.52
CA ALA A 47 8.89 -1.33 3.27
C ALA A 47 9.00 0.19 3.52
N SER A 48 8.12 0.76 4.35
CA SER A 48 8.16 2.18 4.70
C SER A 48 9.48 2.58 5.35
N ILE A 49 10.10 1.70 6.14
CA ILE A 49 11.35 1.96 6.83
C ILE A 49 12.54 1.75 5.89
N TRP A 50 12.71 0.53 5.38
CA TRP A 50 13.93 0.15 4.63
C TRP A 50 13.95 0.67 3.21
N SER A 51 12.83 0.56 2.48
CA SER A 51 12.81 0.98 1.07
C SER A 51 12.58 2.48 0.88
N LEU A 52 12.03 3.21 1.87
CA LEU A 52 11.63 4.60 1.69
C LEU A 52 12.32 5.56 2.67
N LEU A 53 12.16 5.39 4.01
CA LEU A 53 12.70 6.36 4.98
C LEU A 53 14.23 6.31 5.08
N ILE A 54 14.83 5.13 5.11
CA ILE A 54 16.28 4.99 5.18
C ILE A 54 16.95 5.63 3.95
N PRO A 55 16.56 5.29 2.69
CA PRO A 55 17.11 5.94 1.51
C PRO A 55 16.89 7.47 1.47
N ALA A 56 15.75 7.95 1.98
CA ALA A 56 15.49 9.39 2.06
C ALA A 56 16.48 10.11 2.99
N ILE A 57 16.80 9.52 4.14
CA ILE A 57 17.75 10.06 5.11
C ILE A 57 19.17 9.99 4.55
N GLU A 58 19.55 8.86 3.93
CA GLU A 58 20.86 8.66 3.32
C GLU A 58 21.12 9.65 2.18
N GLN A 59 20.14 9.89 1.30
CA GLN A 59 20.26 10.93 0.27
C GLN A 59 20.40 12.33 0.84
N SER A 60 19.92 12.55 2.06
CA SER A 60 20.02 13.82 2.77
C SER A 60 21.29 13.94 3.61
N ALA A 61 22.19 12.94 3.63
CA ALA A 61 23.43 12.93 4.41
C ALA A 61 24.33 14.18 4.24
N PRO A 62 24.42 14.81 3.04
CA PRO A 62 25.17 16.06 2.86
C PRO A 62 24.69 17.22 3.75
N MET A 63 23.44 17.16 4.27
CA MET A 63 22.89 18.15 5.20
C MET A 63 23.40 17.97 6.65
N GLY A 64 24.25 16.99 6.92
CA GLY A 64 24.82 16.72 8.24
C GLY A 64 23.74 16.47 9.28
N ARG A 65 23.73 17.25 10.38
CA ARG A 65 22.74 17.10 11.46
C ARG A 65 21.29 17.35 11.02
N MET A 66 21.06 17.98 9.88
CA MET A 66 19.73 18.26 9.32
C MET A 66 19.26 17.20 8.31
N ALA A 67 19.98 16.09 8.15
CA ALA A 67 19.61 15.01 7.22
C ALA A 67 18.23 14.42 7.49
N PHE A 68 17.73 14.49 8.71
CA PHE A 68 16.38 14.07 9.08
C PHE A 68 15.28 14.98 8.54
N PHE A 69 15.59 16.26 8.22
CA PHE A 69 14.57 17.28 7.94
C PHE A 69 13.72 16.97 6.69
N PRO A 70 14.27 16.58 5.53
CA PRO A 70 13.47 16.18 4.39
C PRO A 70 12.55 14.99 4.71
N ALA A 71 13.09 13.99 5.44
CA ALA A 71 12.33 12.82 5.85
C ALA A 71 11.18 13.20 6.80
N PHE A 72 11.43 14.05 7.79
CA PHE A 72 10.41 14.53 8.72
C PHE A 72 9.30 15.31 8.00
N VAL A 73 9.66 16.24 7.13
CA VAL A 73 8.67 17.07 6.42
C VAL A 73 7.86 16.23 5.43
N GLY A 74 8.53 15.42 4.61
CA GLY A 74 7.86 14.54 3.64
C GLY A 74 6.88 13.58 4.33
N PHE A 75 7.33 12.94 5.42
CA PHE A 75 6.50 12.02 6.20
C PHE A 75 5.19 12.68 6.69
N TRP A 76 5.30 13.86 7.32
CA TRP A 76 4.11 14.57 7.79
C TRP A 76 3.19 15.02 6.66
N ILE A 77 3.75 15.45 5.52
CA ILE A 77 2.93 15.79 4.35
C ILE A 77 2.17 14.54 3.85
N GLY A 78 2.81 13.35 3.83
CA GLY A 78 2.18 12.10 3.46
C GLY A 78 1.03 11.70 4.40
N VAL A 79 1.24 11.78 5.71
CA VAL A 79 0.21 11.54 6.73
C VAL A 79 -0.98 12.50 6.54
N LEU A 80 -0.71 13.80 6.42
CA LEU A 80 -1.77 14.82 6.26
C LEU A 80 -2.49 14.70 4.93
N PHE A 81 -1.81 14.26 3.88
CA PHE A 81 -2.42 14.01 2.58
C PHE A 81 -3.46 12.89 2.65
N LEU A 82 -3.10 11.75 3.26
CA LEU A 82 -4.04 10.63 3.44
C LEU A 82 -5.19 11.01 4.37
N LEU A 83 -4.90 11.66 5.50
CA LEU A 83 -5.93 12.19 6.39
C LEU A 83 -6.91 13.11 5.64
N ALA A 84 -6.42 13.96 4.73
CA ALA A 84 -7.28 14.82 3.92
C ALA A 84 -8.12 14.01 2.92
N LEU A 85 -7.54 13.01 2.23
CA LEU A 85 -8.29 12.13 1.33
C LEU A 85 -9.38 11.37 2.06
N ASP A 86 -9.07 10.84 3.22
CA ASP A 86 -9.98 10.12 4.10
C ASP A 86 -11.23 10.95 4.46
N HIS A 87 -11.02 12.24 4.78
CA HIS A 87 -12.11 13.17 5.06
C HIS A 87 -12.87 13.66 3.81
N LEU A 88 -12.24 13.64 2.64
CA LEU A 88 -12.81 14.21 1.41
C LEU A 88 -13.52 13.18 0.53
N ILE A 89 -13.17 11.89 0.65
CA ILE A 89 -13.71 10.83 -0.20
C ILE A 89 -14.66 9.95 0.62
N PRO A 90 -15.94 9.80 0.19
CA PRO A 90 -16.85 8.91 0.88
C PRO A 90 -16.44 7.45 0.68
N HIS A 91 -16.15 6.73 1.76
CA HIS A 91 -15.71 5.34 1.73
C HIS A 91 -16.27 4.54 2.92
N LEU A 92 -16.12 3.23 2.89
CA LEU A 92 -16.62 2.32 3.91
C LEU A 92 -15.64 1.16 4.09
N HIS A 93 -15.13 1.00 5.30
CA HIS A 93 -14.26 -0.11 5.64
C HIS A 93 -15.01 -1.45 5.69
N VAL A 94 -14.29 -2.51 5.37
CA VAL A 94 -14.82 -3.89 5.44
C VAL A 94 -15.21 -4.21 6.89
N GLY A 95 -16.47 -4.60 7.09
CA GLY A 95 -17.00 -4.92 8.43
C GLY A 95 -17.56 -3.71 9.20
N SER A 96 -17.42 -2.48 8.70
CA SER A 96 -18.05 -1.30 9.28
C SER A 96 -19.49 -1.11 8.77
N GLU A 97 -20.35 -0.55 9.62
CA GLU A 97 -21.70 -0.10 9.24
C GLU A 97 -21.75 1.41 9.02
N GLN A 98 -20.74 2.14 9.44
CA GLN A 98 -20.66 3.60 9.33
C GLN A 98 -19.72 3.98 8.19
N ALA A 99 -20.23 4.72 7.22
CA ALA A 99 -19.41 5.28 6.15
C ALA A 99 -18.69 6.54 6.65
N GLU A 100 -17.47 6.71 6.20
CA GLU A 100 -16.62 7.86 6.46
C GLU A 100 -16.64 8.85 5.31
N GLY A 101 -16.15 10.08 5.54
CA GLY A 101 -16.16 11.15 4.56
C GLY A 101 -17.54 11.82 4.38
N PRO A 102 -17.75 12.55 3.27
CA PRO A 102 -18.96 13.29 3.01
C PRO A 102 -20.18 12.40 2.79
N LYS A 103 -21.36 12.85 3.21
CA LYS A 103 -22.63 12.13 2.94
C LYS A 103 -22.81 11.93 1.44
N THR A 104 -23.04 10.69 1.03
CA THR A 104 -23.16 10.31 -0.38
C THR A 104 -24.36 9.40 -0.62
N LYS A 105 -24.77 9.31 -1.89
CA LYS A 105 -25.76 8.33 -2.37
C LYS A 105 -25.09 7.08 -2.98
N LEU A 106 -23.75 6.94 -2.86
CA LEU A 106 -23.05 5.78 -3.36
C LEU A 106 -23.48 4.51 -2.62
N GLY A 107 -23.60 3.42 -3.35
CA GLY A 107 -23.91 2.13 -2.78
C GLY A 107 -22.75 1.60 -1.91
N ARG A 108 -23.09 0.75 -0.93
CA ARG A 108 -22.14 0.11 0.00
C ARG A 108 -20.93 -0.49 -0.73
N THR A 109 -21.19 -1.30 -1.77
CA THR A 109 -20.14 -1.92 -2.61
C THR A 109 -19.14 -0.91 -3.18
N THR A 110 -19.64 0.22 -3.70
CA THR A 110 -18.78 1.27 -4.28
C THR A 110 -17.91 1.92 -3.22
N MET A 111 -18.47 2.20 -2.04
CA MET A 111 -17.72 2.78 -0.92
C MET A 111 -16.63 1.84 -0.40
N MET A 112 -16.89 0.53 -0.36
CA MET A 112 -15.87 -0.47 0.00
C MET A 112 -14.72 -0.54 -1.02
N VAL A 113 -15.03 -0.46 -2.33
CA VAL A 113 -13.99 -0.40 -3.37
C VAL A 113 -13.18 0.89 -3.25
N LEU A 114 -13.84 2.02 -2.94
CA LEU A 114 -13.16 3.30 -2.75
C LEU A 114 -12.20 3.26 -1.54
N ALA A 115 -12.58 2.63 -0.43
CA ALA A 115 -11.70 2.48 0.73
C ALA A 115 -10.34 1.85 0.29
N VAL A 116 -10.36 0.65 -0.30
CA VAL A 116 -9.13 -0.03 -0.74
C VAL A 116 -8.42 0.74 -1.85
N THR A 117 -9.16 1.45 -2.73
CA THR A 117 -8.54 2.31 -3.74
C THR A 117 -7.70 3.43 -3.11
N LEU A 118 -8.17 4.01 -1.99
CA LEU A 118 -7.41 5.04 -1.26
C LEU A 118 -6.09 4.50 -0.70
N HIS A 119 -6.08 3.23 -0.23
CA HIS A 119 -4.87 2.56 0.28
C HIS A 119 -3.85 2.29 -0.82
N ASN A 120 -4.32 1.89 -2.00
CA ASN A 120 -3.46 1.54 -3.12
C ASN A 120 -2.79 2.78 -3.78
N ILE A 121 -3.28 4.00 -3.51
CA ILE A 121 -2.65 5.24 -4.01
C ILE A 121 -1.21 5.40 -3.46
N PRO A 122 -0.98 5.38 -2.13
CA PRO A 122 0.37 5.45 -1.56
C PRO A 122 1.31 4.37 -2.06
N GLU A 123 0.82 3.16 -2.27
CA GLU A 123 1.60 2.03 -2.76
C GLU A 123 2.11 2.27 -4.18
N GLY A 124 1.22 2.70 -5.07
CA GLY A 124 1.61 3.11 -6.41
C GLY A 124 2.60 4.26 -6.40
N MET A 125 2.38 5.26 -5.53
CA MET A 125 3.31 6.38 -5.38
C MET A 125 4.67 5.93 -4.87
N ALA A 126 4.75 5.02 -3.89
CA ALA A 126 5.99 4.46 -3.35
C ALA A 126 6.82 3.79 -4.45
N VAL A 127 6.21 2.90 -5.23
CA VAL A 127 6.85 2.28 -6.40
C VAL A 127 7.31 3.34 -7.40
N GLY A 128 6.45 4.32 -7.68
CA GLY A 128 6.77 5.41 -8.60
C GLY A 128 7.98 6.23 -8.17
N VAL A 129 8.10 6.56 -6.88
CA VAL A 129 9.25 7.31 -6.34
C VAL A 129 10.54 6.50 -6.44
N MET A 130 10.51 5.21 -6.12
CA MET A 130 11.69 4.34 -6.24
C MET A 130 12.17 4.24 -7.69
N TYR A 131 11.28 3.98 -8.64
CA TYR A 131 11.66 3.98 -10.06
C TYR A 131 12.07 5.35 -10.59
N ALA A 132 11.50 6.43 -10.07
CA ALA A 132 11.95 7.77 -10.40
C ALA A 132 13.39 8.03 -9.93
N GLY A 133 13.73 7.62 -8.70
CA GLY A 133 15.07 7.70 -8.14
C GLY A 133 16.08 6.87 -8.95
N PHE A 134 15.75 5.62 -9.26
CA PHE A 134 16.56 4.76 -10.12
C PHE A 134 16.80 5.39 -11.51
N LEU A 135 15.75 5.87 -12.17
CA LEU A 135 15.85 6.50 -13.50
C LEU A 135 16.60 7.84 -13.46
N ALA A 136 16.65 8.51 -12.33
CA ALA A 136 17.43 9.73 -12.12
C ALA A 136 18.91 9.45 -11.80
N GLY A 137 19.32 8.19 -11.63
CA GLY A 137 20.69 7.81 -11.32
C GLY A 137 21.06 8.04 -9.85
N SER A 138 20.10 7.94 -8.92
CA SER A 138 20.40 8.01 -7.48
C SER A 138 21.35 6.88 -7.08
N GLU A 139 22.41 7.19 -6.34
CA GLU A 139 23.35 6.20 -5.84
C GLU A 139 22.74 5.27 -4.79
N GLN A 140 21.71 5.75 -4.06
CA GLN A 140 21.03 5.02 -2.99
C GLN A 140 19.86 4.16 -3.47
N ILE A 141 19.45 4.30 -4.74
CA ILE A 141 18.29 3.57 -5.28
C ILE A 141 18.72 2.78 -6.52
N THR A 142 18.83 1.47 -6.34
CA THR A 142 19.19 0.53 -7.39
C THR A 142 17.95 -0.01 -8.11
N ALA A 143 18.13 -0.63 -9.27
CA ALA A 143 17.06 -1.39 -9.92
C ALA A 143 16.57 -2.54 -9.01
N ALA A 144 17.48 -3.15 -8.25
CA ALA A 144 17.18 -4.24 -7.33
C ALA A 144 16.29 -3.75 -6.18
N SER A 145 16.65 -2.64 -5.51
CA SER A 145 15.85 -2.09 -4.40
C SER A 145 14.46 -1.65 -4.88
N ALA A 146 14.34 -1.05 -6.06
CA ALA A 146 13.04 -0.70 -6.64
C ALA A 146 12.20 -1.95 -6.96
N LEU A 147 12.81 -3.01 -7.45
CA LEU A 147 12.13 -4.28 -7.72
C LEU A 147 11.72 -4.98 -6.40
N VAL A 148 12.57 -4.98 -5.39
CA VAL A 148 12.28 -5.55 -4.06
C VAL A 148 11.07 -4.87 -3.44
N LEU A 149 10.98 -3.52 -3.46
CA LEU A 149 9.78 -2.83 -3.02
C LEU A 149 8.54 -3.25 -3.82
N SER A 150 8.64 -3.31 -5.15
CA SER A 150 7.51 -3.73 -6.00
C SER A 150 7.03 -5.15 -5.68
N LEU A 151 7.95 -6.09 -5.42
CA LEU A 151 7.63 -7.47 -5.02
C LEU A 151 7.02 -7.52 -3.61
N GLY A 152 7.55 -6.74 -2.67
CA GLY A 152 7.02 -6.63 -1.32
C GLY A 152 5.57 -6.15 -1.34
N ILE A 153 5.29 -5.06 -2.08
CA ILE A 153 3.94 -4.54 -2.25
C ILE A 153 3.05 -5.57 -2.97
N ALA A 154 3.52 -6.24 -4.01
CA ALA A 154 2.73 -7.29 -4.66
C ALA A 154 2.35 -8.44 -3.72
N ILE A 155 3.26 -8.86 -2.84
CA ILE A 155 3.02 -9.94 -1.87
C ILE A 155 1.93 -9.52 -0.87
N GLN A 156 1.92 -8.28 -0.37
CA GLN A 156 0.87 -7.78 0.53
C GLN A 156 -0.45 -7.55 -0.21
N ASN A 157 -0.44 -7.16 -1.47
CA ASN A 157 -1.61 -6.90 -2.29
C ASN A 157 -2.40 -8.17 -2.64
N ILE A 158 -1.77 -9.36 -2.59
CA ILE A 158 -2.52 -10.63 -2.74
C ILE A 158 -3.57 -10.78 -1.64
N PRO A 159 -3.26 -10.68 -0.33
CA PRO A 159 -4.26 -10.55 0.71
C PRO A 159 -5.33 -9.47 0.45
N GLU A 160 -4.93 -8.29 0.08
CA GLU A 160 -5.84 -7.14 -0.07
C GLU A 160 -6.84 -7.33 -1.20
N GLY A 161 -6.41 -7.81 -2.37
CA GLY A 161 -7.30 -8.17 -3.46
C GLY A 161 -8.34 -9.23 -3.08
N ALA A 162 -7.97 -10.20 -2.24
CA ALA A 162 -8.88 -11.19 -1.71
C ALA A 162 -9.86 -10.58 -0.68
N ILE A 163 -9.37 -9.71 0.21
CA ILE A 163 -10.16 -9.04 1.25
C ILE A 163 -11.24 -8.14 0.63
N ILE A 164 -11.01 -7.52 -0.51
CA ILE A 164 -12.06 -6.73 -1.18
C ILE A 164 -13.01 -7.58 -2.03
N SER A 165 -12.50 -8.51 -2.82
CA SER A 165 -13.31 -9.29 -3.75
C SER A 165 -14.27 -10.27 -3.06
N MET A 166 -13.85 -10.86 -1.94
CA MET A 166 -14.65 -11.85 -1.21
C MET A 166 -15.87 -11.25 -0.51
N PRO A 167 -15.80 -10.12 0.23
CA PRO A 167 -16.98 -9.43 0.77
C PRO A 167 -17.94 -8.95 -0.33
N LEU A 168 -17.43 -8.41 -1.45
CA LEU A 168 -18.29 -8.03 -2.58
C LEU A 168 -19.14 -9.22 -3.08
N ARG A 169 -18.54 -10.41 -3.10
CA ARG A 169 -19.27 -11.64 -3.41
C ARG A 169 -20.29 -12.02 -2.34
N ALA A 170 -19.94 -11.87 -1.07
CA ALA A 170 -20.84 -12.16 0.06
C ALA A 170 -22.07 -11.22 0.07
N GLU A 171 -21.92 -9.98 -0.39
CA GLU A 171 -23.01 -9.01 -0.58
C GLU A 171 -23.88 -9.27 -1.82
N GLY A 172 -23.71 -10.42 -2.48
CA GLY A 172 -24.57 -10.84 -3.60
C GLY A 172 -24.06 -10.45 -4.99
N GLN A 173 -22.91 -9.82 -5.12
CA GLN A 173 -22.33 -9.54 -6.44
C GLN A 173 -22.00 -10.87 -7.18
N SER A 174 -22.09 -10.88 -8.51
CA SER A 174 -21.59 -12.02 -9.29
C SER A 174 -20.07 -12.16 -9.12
N ARG A 175 -19.53 -13.38 -9.32
CA ARG A 175 -18.08 -13.61 -9.23
C ARG A 175 -17.29 -12.66 -10.14
N GLY A 176 -17.76 -12.46 -11.38
CA GLY A 176 -17.10 -11.54 -12.32
C GLY A 176 -17.12 -10.09 -11.86
N LYS A 177 -18.24 -9.62 -11.28
CA LYS A 177 -18.33 -8.25 -10.74
C LYS A 177 -17.47 -8.08 -9.49
N ALA A 178 -17.44 -9.07 -8.61
CA ALA A 178 -16.60 -9.04 -7.41
C ALA A 178 -15.10 -9.07 -7.77
N PHE A 179 -14.69 -9.89 -8.74
CA PHE A 179 -13.35 -9.88 -9.31
C PHE A 179 -13.00 -8.54 -9.91
N ALA A 180 -13.87 -8.00 -10.78
CA ALA A 180 -13.64 -6.70 -11.40
C ALA A 180 -13.52 -5.56 -10.37
N GLY A 181 -14.29 -5.61 -9.27
CA GLY A 181 -14.19 -4.64 -8.16
C GLY A 181 -12.81 -4.68 -7.51
N GLY A 182 -12.28 -5.88 -7.23
CA GLY A 182 -10.92 -6.03 -6.70
C GLY A 182 -9.83 -5.59 -7.68
N VAL A 183 -9.97 -5.89 -8.97
CA VAL A 183 -9.03 -5.41 -10.01
C VAL A 183 -9.06 -3.89 -10.13
N LEU A 184 -10.26 -3.29 -10.12
CA LEU A 184 -10.41 -1.84 -10.23
C LEU A 184 -9.83 -1.09 -9.03
N SER A 185 -9.86 -1.66 -7.82
CA SER A 185 -9.22 -1.02 -6.66
C SER A 185 -7.69 -0.92 -6.82
N GLY A 186 -7.06 -1.88 -7.51
CA GLY A 186 -5.62 -1.87 -7.77
C GLY A 186 -5.18 -1.04 -8.97
N ILE A 187 -6.07 -0.60 -9.85
CA ILE A 187 -5.69 0.13 -11.08
C ILE A 187 -4.98 1.46 -10.79
N VAL A 188 -5.23 2.03 -9.61
CA VAL A 188 -4.59 3.29 -9.18
C VAL A 188 -3.11 3.12 -8.86
N GLU A 189 -2.63 1.90 -8.60
CA GLU A 189 -1.21 1.62 -8.34
C GLU A 189 -0.33 1.97 -9.55
N PRO A 190 -0.52 1.39 -10.75
CA PRO A 190 0.27 1.77 -11.92
C PRO A 190 0.01 3.23 -12.34
N ILE A 191 -1.19 3.77 -12.17
CA ILE A 191 -1.50 5.17 -12.45
C ILE A 191 -0.70 6.07 -11.50
N GLY A 192 -0.75 5.81 -10.19
CA GLY A 192 -0.03 6.56 -9.16
C GLY A 192 1.49 6.51 -9.40
N ALA A 193 2.02 5.33 -9.74
CA ALA A 193 3.43 5.17 -10.05
C ALA A 193 3.87 6.02 -11.27
N VAL A 194 3.12 5.98 -12.37
CA VAL A 194 3.42 6.79 -13.57
C VAL A 194 3.35 8.28 -13.25
N LEU A 195 2.30 8.74 -12.57
CA LEU A 195 2.15 10.15 -12.20
C LEU A 195 3.30 10.62 -11.31
N THR A 196 3.72 9.79 -10.35
CA THR A 196 4.85 10.09 -9.46
C THR A 196 6.17 10.16 -10.21
N ILE A 197 6.44 9.24 -11.14
CA ILE A 197 7.64 9.30 -12.00
C ILE A 197 7.66 10.59 -12.84
N LEU A 198 6.52 10.99 -13.39
CA LEU A 198 6.43 12.22 -14.16
C LEU A 198 6.67 13.45 -13.28
N ALA A 199 6.10 13.48 -12.08
CA ALA A 199 6.32 14.57 -11.12
C ALA A 199 7.77 14.63 -10.63
N ALA A 200 8.38 13.49 -10.30
CA ALA A 200 9.76 13.43 -9.80
C ALA A 200 10.80 13.90 -10.84
N ARG A 201 10.55 13.69 -12.13
CA ARG A 201 11.41 14.22 -13.21
C ARG A 201 11.51 15.74 -13.20
N LEU A 202 10.48 16.44 -12.71
CA LEU A 202 10.46 17.89 -12.61
C LEU A 202 11.15 18.40 -11.32
N ILE A 203 11.31 17.52 -10.30
CA ILE A 203 11.72 17.91 -8.95
C ILE A 203 12.71 16.88 -8.38
N ILE A 204 13.77 16.54 -9.10
CA ILE A 204 14.85 15.63 -8.61
C ILE A 204 15.38 16.00 -7.22
N PRO A 205 15.61 17.30 -6.88
CA PRO A 205 16.07 17.69 -5.53
C PRO A 205 15.07 17.37 -4.41
N ALA A 206 13.80 17.08 -4.73
CA ALA A 206 12.75 16.74 -3.78
C ALA A 206 12.59 15.22 -3.54
N LEU A 207 13.45 14.39 -4.12
CA LEU A 207 13.34 12.93 -4.01
C LEU A 207 13.28 12.42 -2.55
N PRO A 208 14.12 12.90 -1.59
CA PRO A 208 13.99 12.53 -0.18
C PRO A 208 12.63 12.87 0.44
N TYR A 209 12.04 13.99 0.05
CA TYR A 209 10.71 14.39 0.50
C TYR A 209 9.63 13.45 -0.09
N LEU A 210 9.75 13.05 -1.35
CA LEU A 210 8.78 12.17 -2.01
C LEU A 210 8.84 10.73 -1.48
N LEU A 211 10.04 10.20 -1.22
CA LEU A 211 10.22 8.91 -0.55
C LEU A 211 9.54 8.91 0.82
N SER A 212 9.82 9.93 1.62
CA SER A 212 9.27 10.04 2.96
C SER A 212 7.77 10.34 2.96
N PHE A 213 7.28 11.07 1.97
CA PHE A 213 5.85 11.28 1.73
C PHE A 213 5.13 9.94 1.51
N ALA A 214 5.65 9.09 0.63
CA ALA A 214 5.08 7.77 0.39
C ALA A 214 5.10 6.92 1.67
N ALA A 215 6.20 6.93 2.42
CA ALA A 215 6.30 6.23 3.70
C ALA A 215 5.27 6.73 4.74
N GLY A 216 5.10 8.05 4.86
CA GLY A 216 4.11 8.65 5.77
C GLY A 216 2.68 8.27 5.42
N ALA A 217 2.36 8.29 4.13
CA ALA A 217 1.06 7.89 3.62
C ALA A 217 0.79 6.40 3.87
N MET A 218 1.76 5.51 3.59
CA MET A 218 1.64 4.08 3.87
C MET A 218 1.47 3.79 5.36
N LEU A 219 2.25 4.45 6.24
CA LEU A 219 2.13 4.25 7.69
C LEU A 219 0.80 4.79 8.24
N TYR A 220 0.22 5.84 7.65
CA TYR A 220 -1.13 6.29 7.98
C TYR A 220 -2.15 5.14 7.77
N VAL A 221 -2.15 4.52 6.59
CA VAL A 221 -3.03 3.38 6.29
C VAL A 221 -2.83 2.23 7.27
N VAL A 222 -1.59 1.89 7.58
CA VAL A 222 -1.30 0.80 8.54
C VAL A 222 -1.92 1.07 9.91
N VAL A 223 -1.77 2.30 10.42
CA VAL A 223 -2.22 2.65 11.78
C VAL A 223 -3.72 2.85 11.83
N GLU A 224 -4.28 3.54 10.84
CA GLU A 224 -5.71 3.88 10.81
C GLU A 224 -6.59 2.67 10.50
N GLU A 225 -6.12 1.75 9.66
CA GLU A 225 -6.97 0.70 9.12
C GLU A 225 -6.47 -0.72 9.40
N LEU A 226 -5.23 -1.05 8.99
CA LEU A 226 -4.79 -2.44 9.03
C LEU A 226 -4.59 -2.93 10.48
N ILE A 227 -4.05 -2.11 11.39
CA ILE A 227 -3.88 -2.48 12.80
C ILE A 227 -5.23 -2.66 13.49
N PRO A 228 -6.21 -1.74 13.38
CA PRO A 228 -7.56 -1.96 13.88
C PRO A 228 -8.21 -3.23 13.32
N GLU A 229 -8.15 -3.44 11.99
CA GLU A 229 -8.78 -4.59 11.35
C GLU A 229 -8.18 -5.92 11.81
N MET A 230 -6.85 -6.05 11.87
CA MET A 230 -6.20 -7.28 12.33
C MET A 230 -6.49 -7.60 13.80
N SER A 231 -6.94 -6.61 14.57
CA SER A 231 -7.23 -6.71 15.99
C SER A 231 -8.73 -6.91 16.32
N GLN A 232 -9.62 -6.83 15.32
CA GLN A 232 -11.07 -6.92 15.51
C GLN A 232 -11.52 -8.26 16.11
N GLY A 233 -12.63 -8.23 16.87
CA GLY A 233 -13.31 -9.41 17.40
C GLY A 233 -12.66 -9.99 18.65
N ARG A 234 -12.77 -11.35 18.86
CA ARG A 234 -12.21 -11.99 20.05
C ARG A 234 -10.70 -11.92 20.03
N HIS A 235 -10.09 -11.68 21.21
CA HIS A 235 -8.63 -11.63 21.38
C HIS A 235 -7.95 -12.85 20.72
N SER A 236 -6.93 -12.60 19.92
CA SER A 236 -6.12 -13.61 19.25
C SER A 236 -4.78 -12.98 18.85
N ASN A 237 -3.71 -13.74 18.99
CA ASN A 237 -2.35 -13.30 18.62
C ASN A 237 -2.05 -13.51 17.13
N VAL A 238 -3.00 -14.03 16.34
CA VAL A 238 -2.76 -14.38 14.93
C VAL A 238 -2.35 -13.16 14.11
N GLY A 239 -3.08 -12.06 14.20
CA GLY A 239 -2.71 -10.81 13.51
C GLY A 239 -1.31 -10.33 13.88
N THR A 240 -1.00 -10.28 15.17
CA THR A 240 0.32 -9.85 15.67
C THR A 240 1.46 -10.77 15.20
N VAL A 241 1.25 -12.09 15.22
CA VAL A 241 2.28 -13.04 14.77
C VAL A 241 2.51 -12.89 13.26
N LEU A 242 1.43 -12.79 12.48
CA LEU A 242 1.55 -12.62 11.03
C LEU A 242 2.10 -11.24 10.65
N PHE A 243 1.82 -10.19 11.43
CA PHE A 243 2.50 -8.89 11.31
C PHE A 243 4.03 -9.06 11.45
N ALA A 244 4.48 -9.75 12.50
CA ALA A 244 5.90 -10.00 12.70
C ALA A 244 6.52 -10.84 11.55
N VAL A 245 5.77 -11.81 11.02
CA VAL A 245 6.20 -12.59 9.85
C VAL A 245 6.33 -11.69 8.60
N GLY A 246 5.31 -10.89 8.28
CA GLY A 246 5.33 -9.98 7.12
C GLY A 246 6.47 -8.97 7.21
N PHE A 247 6.62 -8.35 8.40
CA PHE A 247 7.73 -7.45 8.68
C PHE A 247 9.09 -8.11 8.45
N SER A 248 9.28 -9.33 8.98
CA SER A 248 10.54 -10.05 8.84
C SER A 248 10.83 -10.45 7.39
N VAL A 249 9.81 -10.89 6.65
CA VAL A 249 9.94 -11.24 5.23
C VAL A 249 10.41 -10.02 4.42
N MET A 250 9.75 -8.88 4.58
CA MET A 250 10.12 -7.67 3.83
C MET A 250 11.48 -7.14 4.23
N MET A 251 11.81 -7.12 5.53
CA MET A 251 13.14 -6.75 6.02
C MET A 251 14.24 -7.62 5.39
N VAL A 252 14.02 -8.94 5.30
CA VAL A 252 14.99 -9.86 4.67
C VAL A 252 15.10 -9.59 3.18
N LEU A 253 13.99 -9.35 2.49
CA LEU A 253 14.01 -9.02 1.06
C LEU A 253 14.81 -7.73 0.80
N ASP A 254 14.56 -6.67 1.58
CA ASP A 254 15.28 -5.40 1.43
C ASP A 254 16.78 -5.54 1.71
N VAL A 255 17.14 -6.19 2.82
CA VAL A 255 18.56 -6.27 3.24
C VAL A 255 19.35 -7.27 2.41
N ALA A 256 18.74 -8.36 1.94
CA ALA A 256 19.44 -9.42 1.21
C ALA A 256 19.46 -9.22 -0.32
N LEU A 257 18.48 -8.51 -0.88
CA LEU A 257 18.31 -8.38 -2.33
C LEU A 257 18.27 -6.91 -2.81
N GLY A 258 17.99 -5.94 -1.93
CA GLY A 258 17.95 -4.50 -2.21
C GLY A 258 19.32 -3.85 -2.07
#